data_31fa5eaf0a4d26f48ee7956df0b342c5
#
_entry.id   31fa5eaf0a4d26f48ee7956df0b342c5
#
_cell.length_a   1.000
_cell.length_b   1.000
_cell.length_c   1.000
_cell.angle_alpha   90.00
_cell.angle_beta   90.00
_cell.angle_gamma   90.00
#
_symmetry.space_group_name_H-M   'P 1'
#
loop_
_entity.id
_entity.type
_entity.pdbx_description
1 polymer ?
#
loop_
_entity_poly.entity_id
_entity_poly.type
_entity_poly.pdbx_seq_one_letter_code
_entity_poly.pdbx_strand_id
1 'polypeptide(L)'
;KKYKESLLKGFFVLAIVFTSCTMITNKSSNKSEESMAWEVDFFDDFETFNTNYWQDQHIWVNNEKQCYVPDNQYGTREVSNGTLKLKVINIENEISCDNFDKHGNQQSKTSYVAGRIASKNKKEFIKGKWTAKLRLLGKRQPSMFPAWWILGAQNNELPVQDPDEVICWPLSGSGEIDIFEHHGDYEDNHYTTGAIKSLGECDKGDWWTLRTNVKASLSDYHEYSVEWEGSDLVYRLDGTEVHRNVGEGDKYPEPMFAILNFAKITDSSMTGEWVMEVDWVKHEFRK
;
A
#
# COMPACT_ATOMS: atom_id res chain seq x y z
N LYS A 1 59.88 44.01 59.28
CA LYS A 1 61.22 44.42 58.83
C LYS A 1 61.22 44.37 57.31
N LYS A 2 61.08 45.52 56.60
CA LYS A 2 62.06 46.35 55.92
C LYS A 2 63.02 45.49 55.06
N TYR A 3 63.18 45.72 53.79
CA TYR A 3 63.72 46.82 53.00
C TYR A 3 63.55 46.47 51.49
N LYS A 4 63.18 47.37 50.69
CA LYS A 4 63.78 48.38 49.79
C LYS A 4 64.18 47.86 48.39
N GLU A 5 63.54 48.41 47.41
CA GLU A 5 63.97 49.05 46.16
C GLU A 5 65.18 48.54 45.39
N SER A 6 64.99 48.34 44.07
CA SER A 6 65.73 49.06 43.04
C SER A 6 65.08 48.95 41.64
N LEU A 7 64.95 50.10 41.04
CA LEU A 7 64.54 50.31 39.62
C LEU A 7 65.69 49.85 38.69
N LEU A 8 65.36 49.18 37.59
CA LEU A 8 66.13 49.30 36.37
C LEU A 8 65.17 49.31 35.14
N LYS A 9 65.26 50.44 34.39
CA LYS A 9 64.55 50.64 33.13
C LYS A 9 65.28 49.82 32.05
N GLY A 10 64.55 48.96 31.38
CA GLY A 10 65.01 48.30 30.17
C GLY A 10 63.94 48.50 29.03
N PHE A 11 64.30 49.31 28.03
CA PHE A 11 63.56 49.45 26.81
C PHE A 11 63.57 48.11 26.07
N PHE A 12 62.45 47.53 25.88
CA PHE A 12 62.27 46.44 24.89
C PHE A 12 61.33 46.87 23.75
N VAL A 13 61.93 46.87 22.57
CA VAL A 13 61.23 47.11 21.28
C VAL A 13 60.27 45.95 21.01
N LEU A 14 58.99 46.25 20.95
CA LEU A 14 57.95 45.30 20.64
C LEU A 14 57.87 45.11 19.11
N ALA A 15 58.48 44.01 18.62
CA ALA A 15 58.28 43.58 17.24
C ALA A 15 56.89 42.92 17.13
N ILE A 16 55.95 43.64 16.48
CA ILE A 16 54.64 43.11 16.17
C ILE A 16 54.80 42.17 14.96
N VAL A 17 54.77 40.85 15.20
CA VAL A 17 54.63 39.86 14.14
C VAL A 17 53.15 39.74 13.82
N PHE A 18 52.73 40.28 12.68
CA PHE A 18 51.42 40.01 12.13
C PHE A 18 51.36 38.58 11.58
N THR A 19 50.80 37.66 12.34
CA THR A 19 50.46 36.34 11.87
C THR A 19 49.12 36.45 11.14
N SER A 20 49.18 36.45 9.82
CA SER A 20 47.97 36.35 8.99
C SER A 20 47.33 34.99 9.21
N CYS A 21 46.28 34.93 10.00
CA CYS A 21 45.45 33.75 10.13
C CYS A 21 44.53 33.71 8.90
N THR A 22 44.94 32.94 7.87
CA THR A 22 44.11 32.64 6.73
C THR A 22 42.99 31.71 7.21
N MET A 23 41.79 32.25 7.46
CA MET A 23 40.63 31.43 7.69
C MET A 23 40.30 30.68 6.39
N ILE A 24 40.65 29.41 6.36
CA ILE A 24 40.10 28.48 5.37
C ILE A 24 38.60 28.31 5.73
N THR A 25 37.73 29.06 5.08
CA THR A 25 36.31 28.78 5.10
C THR A 25 36.11 27.49 4.32
N ASN A 26 36.01 26.36 5.01
CA ASN A 26 35.43 25.17 4.46
C ASN A 26 33.99 25.52 4.09
N LYS A 27 33.75 25.88 2.83
CA LYS A 27 32.43 25.81 2.22
C LYS A 27 32.07 24.33 2.21
N SER A 28 31.42 23.87 3.27
CA SER A 28 30.59 22.68 3.23
C SER A 28 29.60 22.92 2.09
N SER A 29 29.83 22.28 0.96
CA SER A 29 28.82 22.17 -0.08
C SER A 29 27.69 21.33 0.51
N ASN A 30 26.73 21.99 1.13
CA ASN A 30 25.40 21.44 1.25
C ASN A 30 24.90 21.29 -0.19
N LYS A 31 25.21 20.15 -0.85
CA LYS A 31 24.36 19.60 -1.86
C LYS A 31 23.03 19.33 -1.14
N SER A 32 22.11 20.28 -1.23
CA SER A 32 20.70 19.96 -1.05
C SER A 32 20.48 18.76 -1.98
N GLU A 33 20.21 17.59 -1.45
CA GLU A 33 19.57 16.55 -2.21
C GLU A 33 18.28 17.21 -2.74
N GLU A 34 18.29 17.64 -3.99
CA GLU A 34 17.08 17.94 -4.71
C GLU A 34 16.26 16.64 -4.59
N SER A 35 15.24 16.65 -3.76
CA SER A 35 14.31 15.53 -3.69
C SER A 35 13.70 15.43 -5.08
N MET A 36 14.11 14.38 -5.83
CA MET A 36 13.58 14.15 -7.17
C MET A 36 12.06 14.10 -7.06
N ALA A 37 11.39 14.92 -7.87
CA ALA A 37 9.94 15.00 -7.86
C ALA A 37 9.34 13.67 -8.32
N TRP A 38 8.19 13.33 -7.77
CA TRP A 38 7.40 12.21 -8.23
C TRP A 38 6.83 12.51 -9.62
N GLU A 39 6.96 11.57 -10.55
CA GLU A 39 6.36 11.62 -11.88
C GLU A 39 5.33 10.50 -12.02
N VAL A 40 4.14 10.84 -12.52
CA VAL A 40 3.06 9.87 -12.73
C VAL A 40 3.34 9.06 -14.00
N ASP A 41 3.40 7.75 -13.90
CA ASP A 41 3.49 6.81 -15.01
C ASP A 41 2.24 5.95 -15.22
N PHE A 42 1.34 5.96 -14.24
CA PHE A 42 0.03 5.37 -14.34
C PHE A 42 -1.01 6.19 -13.57
N PHE A 43 -2.16 6.43 -14.21
CA PHE A 43 -3.31 7.11 -13.59
C PHE A 43 -4.61 6.59 -14.20
N ASP A 44 -5.58 6.28 -13.34
CA ASP A 44 -6.96 5.96 -13.73
C ASP A 44 -7.95 6.69 -12.82
N ASP A 45 -8.81 7.51 -13.41
CA ASP A 45 -9.85 8.28 -12.74
C ASP A 45 -11.23 7.62 -12.80
N PHE A 46 -11.30 6.41 -13.30
CA PHE A 46 -12.53 5.62 -13.42
C PHE A 46 -13.69 6.33 -14.14
N GLU A 47 -13.40 7.17 -15.13
CA GLU A 47 -14.43 7.66 -16.05
C GLU A 47 -15.09 6.49 -16.82
N THR A 48 -14.30 5.45 -17.10
CA THR A 48 -14.75 4.18 -17.67
C THR A 48 -13.96 3.03 -17.05
N PHE A 49 -14.48 1.80 -17.13
CA PHE A 49 -13.68 0.62 -16.76
C PHE A 49 -12.67 0.32 -17.87
N ASN A 50 -11.41 0.67 -17.64
CA ASN A 50 -10.35 0.52 -18.64
C ASN A 50 -9.72 -0.87 -18.58
N THR A 51 -10.07 -1.73 -19.53
CA THR A 51 -9.56 -3.11 -19.62
C THR A 51 -8.08 -3.21 -20.01
N ASN A 52 -7.42 -2.11 -20.41
CA ASN A 52 -5.95 -2.07 -20.57
C ASN A 52 -5.22 -1.87 -19.23
N TYR A 53 -5.94 -1.49 -18.18
CA TYR A 53 -5.40 -1.23 -16.85
C TYR A 53 -5.82 -2.31 -15.85
N TRP A 54 -7.07 -2.75 -15.94
CA TRP A 54 -7.69 -3.63 -14.99
C TRP A 54 -8.33 -4.85 -15.66
N GLN A 55 -8.44 -5.90 -14.88
CA GLN A 55 -9.31 -7.03 -15.18
C GLN A 55 -10.14 -7.36 -13.96
N ASP A 56 -11.38 -7.72 -14.18
CA ASP A 56 -12.18 -8.38 -13.16
C ASP A 56 -11.59 -9.75 -12.87
N GLN A 57 -11.59 -10.14 -11.61
CA GLN A 57 -11.22 -11.49 -11.22
C GLN A 57 -12.46 -12.34 -10.96
N HIS A 58 -12.48 -13.53 -11.55
CA HIS A 58 -13.49 -14.56 -11.28
C HIS A 58 -12.83 -15.66 -10.47
N ILE A 59 -12.82 -15.51 -9.14
CA ILE A 59 -12.13 -16.44 -8.25
C ILE A 59 -12.82 -16.54 -6.89
N TRP A 60 -12.49 -17.61 -6.18
CA TRP A 60 -12.81 -17.81 -4.77
C TRP A 60 -11.51 -18.08 -4.02
N VAL A 61 -11.09 -17.17 -3.13
CA VAL A 61 -9.78 -17.18 -2.47
C VAL A 61 -9.90 -17.02 -0.95
N ASN A 62 -8.84 -17.30 -0.22
CA ASN A 62 -8.64 -16.98 1.21
C ASN A 62 -9.72 -17.51 2.14
N ASN A 63 -10.42 -18.59 1.80
CA ASN A 63 -11.58 -19.09 2.55
C ASN A 63 -12.67 -18.03 2.79
N GLU A 64 -12.72 -16.99 1.97
CA GLU A 64 -13.76 -15.97 1.98
C GLU A 64 -15.14 -16.58 1.69
N LYS A 65 -16.20 -15.84 1.92
CA LYS A 65 -17.58 -16.37 1.79
C LYS A 65 -18.24 -16.04 0.46
N GLN A 66 -17.69 -15.08 -0.29
CA GLN A 66 -18.20 -14.68 -1.61
C GLN A 66 -17.37 -15.31 -2.73
N CYS A 67 -18.00 -15.43 -3.89
CA CYS A 67 -17.30 -15.57 -5.16
C CYS A 67 -17.09 -14.18 -5.76
N TYR A 68 -15.87 -13.86 -6.18
CA TYR A 68 -15.64 -12.69 -7.01
C TYR A 68 -16.12 -12.97 -8.42
N VAL A 69 -16.94 -12.06 -8.97
CA VAL A 69 -17.61 -12.22 -10.26
C VAL A 69 -17.24 -11.10 -11.22
N PRO A 70 -17.09 -11.39 -12.52
CA PRO A 70 -16.68 -10.41 -13.52
C PRO A 70 -17.84 -9.55 -14.04
N ASP A 71 -17.48 -8.58 -14.89
CA ASP A 71 -18.38 -7.83 -15.77
C ASP A 71 -19.54 -7.10 -15.08
N ASN A 72 -19.29 -6.63 -13.85
CA ASN A 72 -20.31 -5.99 -13.02
C ASN A 72 -21.56 -6.85 -12.82
N GLN A 73 -21.40 -8.17 -12.88
CA GLN A 73 -22.50 -9.08 -12.55
C GLN A 73 -23.10 -8.73 -11.19
N TYR A 74 -24.41 -8.72 -11.11
CA TYR A 74 -25.14 -8.38 -9.88
C TYR A 74 -24.89 -6.97 -9.33
N GLY A 75 -24.14 -6.10 -10.02
CA GLY A 75 -23.77 -4.77 -9.53
C GLY A 75 -22.63 -4.76 -8.54
N THR A 76 -21.76 -5.76 -8.54
CA THR A 76 -20.65 -5.90 -7.58
C THR A 76 -19.45 -5.01 -7.87
N ARG A 77 -19.24 -4.67 -9.16
CA ARG A 77 -18.19 -3.76 -9.64
C ARG A 77 -18.80 -2.78 -10.65
N GLU A 78 -19.19 -1.63 -10.19
CA GLU A 78 -19.77 -0.56 -11.02
C GLU A 78 -18.73 0.54 -11.24
N VAL A 79 -18.68 1.07 -12.46
CA VAL A 79 -18.01 2.34 -12.77
C VAL A 79 -19.05 3.32 -13.26
N SER A 80 -19.30 4.37 -12.49
CA SER A 80 -20.28 5.40 -12.80
C SER A 80 -19.95 6.71 -12.08
N ASN A 81 -20.28 7.82 -12.73
CA ASN A 81 -20.03 9.17 -12.21
C ASN A 81 -18.55 9.42 -11.84
N GLY A 82 -17.62 8.93 -12.65
CA GLY A 82 -16.18 9.08 -12.44
C GLY A 82 -15.65 8.36 -11.19
N THR A 83 -16.28 7.27 -10.75
CA THR A 83 -15.79 6.47 -9.63
C THR A 83 -16.01 4.98 -9.86
N LEU A 84 -15.08 4.17 -9.33
CA LEU A 84 -15.25 2.73 -9.17
C LEU A 84 -15.98 2.45 -7.85
N LYS A 85 -16.96 1.55 -7.89
CA LYS A 85 -17.70 1.08 -6.72
C LYS A 85 -17.60 -0.43 -6.62
N LEU A 86 -17.07 -0.91 -5.51
CA LEU A 86 -16.99 -2.34 -5.19
C LEU A 86 -17.82 -2.65 -3.97
N LYS A 87 -18.54 -3.77 -4.03
CA LYS A 87 -19.40 -4.21 -2.94
C LYS A 87 -19.62 -5.72 -2.93
N VAL A 88 -20.10 -6.23 -1.80
CA VAL A 88 -20.64 -7.58 -1.67
C VAL A 88 -22.16 -7.52 -1.81
N ILE A 89 -22.72 -8.44 -2.57
CA ILE A 89 -24.17 -8.61 -2.77
C ILE A 89 -24.57 -10.00 -2.28
N ASN A 90 -25.67 -10.07 -1.55
CA ASN A 90 -26.34 -11.32 -1.25
C ASN A 90 -27.40 -11.57 -2.33
N ILE A 91 -27.24 -12.64 -3.11
CA ILE A 91 -28.15 -13.03 -4.19
C ILE A 91 -29.12 -14.12 -3.74
N GLU A 92 -30.30 -14.17 -4.33
CA GLU A 92 -31.35 -15.11 -3.96
C GLU A 92 -30.97 -16.57 -4.22
N ASN A 93 -30.36 -16.82 -5.38
CA ASN A 93 -29.95 -18.16 -5.80
C ASN A 93 -28.45 -18.33 -5.70
N GLU A 94 -28.00 -19.39 -5.01
CA GLU A 94 -26.59 -19.70 -4.93
C GLU A 94 -25.99 -19.97 -6.31
N ILE A 95 -24.75 -19.51 -6.50
CA ILE A 95 -23.94 -19.80 -7.68
C ILE A 95 -22.77 -20.72 -7.32
N SER A 96 -22.29 -21.51 -8.29
CA SER A 96 -20.99 -22.17 -8.21
C SER A 96 -19.91 -21.17 -8.56
N CYS A 97 -18.76 -21.25 -7.86
CA CYS A 97 -17.57 -20.49 -8.19
C CYS A 97 -16.50 -21.48 -8.66
N ASP A 98 -16.22 -21.47 -9.96
CA ASP A 98 -15.43 -22.54 -10.59
C ASP A 98 -13.92 -22.41 -10.36
N ASN A 99 -13.46 -21.20 -9.99
CA ASN A 99 -12.06 -20.90 -9.76
C ASN A 99 -11.78 -20.81 -8.26
N PHE A 100 -11.26 -21.88 -7.69
CA PHE A 100 -10.83 -21.94 -6.30
C PHE A 100 -9.35 -21.58 -6.18
N ASP A 101 -8.96 -21.04 -5.02
CA ASP A 101 -7.57 -21.14 -4.64
C ASP A 101 -7.21 -22.60 -4.29
N LYS A 102 -5.93 -22.90 -4.26
CA LYS A 102 -5.46 -24.29 -4.03
C LYS A 102 -5.63 -24.76 -2.58
N HIS A 103 -6.01 -23.87 -1.68
CA HIS A 103 -6.15 -24.12 -0.24
C HIS A 103 -7.59 -24.45 0.17
N GLY A 104 -8.45 -24.47 -0.78
CA GLY A 104 -9.81 -24.94 -0.96
C GLY A 104 -10.58 -25.56 0.19
N ASN A 105 -10.83 -24.78 1.28
CA ASN A 105 -11.93 -25.05 2.19
C ASN A 105 -13.20 -24.26 1.79
N GLN A 106 -13.24 -23.71 0.57
CA GLN A 106 -14.40 -23.03 0.06
C GLN A 106 -15.58 -23.99 -0.11
N GLN A 107 -16.76 -23.46 0.08
CA GLN A 107 -17.99 -24.15 -0.24
C GLN A 107 -18.15 -24.24 -1.76
N SER A 108 -18.74 -25.33 -2.26
CA SER A 108 -18.99 -25.50 -3.70
C SER A 108 -19.98 -24.46 -4.27
N LYS A 109 -20.76 -23.79 -3.43
CA LYS A 109 -21.74 -22.77 -3.79
C LYS A 109 -21.81 -21.68 -2.75
N THR A 110 -22.17 -20.48 -3.19
CA THR A 110 -22.39 -19.32 -2.32
C THR A 110 -23.53 -18.44 -2.84
N SER A 111 -24.24 -17.80 -1.93
CA SER A 111 -25.17 -16.71 -2.22
C SER A 111 -24.52 -15.32 -2.13
N TYR A 112 -23.23 -15.23 -1.81
CA TYR A 112 -22.51 -13.97 -1.76
C TYR A 112 -21.62 -13.82 -2.99
N VAL A 113 -21.75 -12.68 -3.67
CA VAL A 113 -20.92 -12.30 -4.80
C VAL A 113 -20.29 -10.94 -4.55
N ALA A 114 -19.11 -10.70 -5.10
CA ALA A 114 -18.37 -9.46 -4.88
C ALA A 114 -17.55 -9.02 -6.09
N GLY A 115 -17.14 -7.75 -6.07
CA GLY A 115 -16.22 -7.19 -7.05
C GLY A 115 -14.77 -7.24 -6.56
N ARG A 116 -13.87 -7.66 -7.45
CA ARG A 116 -12.42 -7.60 -7.30
C ARG A 116 -11.79 -7.30 -8.65
N ILE A 117 -10.96 -6.27 -8.70
CA ILE A 117 -10.18 -5.93 -9.89
C ILE A 117 -8.70 -5.98 -9.58
N ALA A 118 -7.91 -6.38 -10.58
CA ALA A 118 -6.47 -6.43 -10.48
C ALA A 118 -5.81 -5.85 -11.74
N SER A 119 -4.65 -5.22 -11.55
CA SER A 119 -3.83 -4.73 -12.67
C SER A 119 -2.79 -5.75 -13.15
N LYS A 120 -2.90 -7.00 -12.72
CA LYS A 120 -2.01 -8.12 -13.08
C LYS A 120 -1.86 -8.25 -14.60
N ASN A 121 -0.63 -8.40 -15.08
CA ASN A 121 -0.26 -8.48 -16.51
C ASN A 121 -0.64 -7.25 -17.35
N LYS A 122 -0.97 -6.12 -16.69
CA LYS A 122 -1.37 -4.88 -17.36
C LYS A 122 -0.60 -3.67 -16.86
N LYS A 123 -0.63 -3.42 -15.55
CA LYS A 123 0.08 -2.35 -14.85
C LYS A 123 0.77 -2.92 -13.63
N GLU A 124 2.04 -3.22 -13.80
CA GLU A 124 2.92 -3.81 -12.81
C GLU A 124 4.17 -2.96 -12.71
N PHE A 125 4.54 -2.56 -11.50
CA PHE A 125 5.67 -1.66 -11.28
C PHE A 125 6.57 -2.18 -10.17
N ILE A 126 7.86 -2.05 -10.39
CA ILE A 126 8.86 -2.27 -9.37
C ILE A 126 9.24 -0.93 -8.75
N LYS A 127 9.14 -0.83 -7.43
CA LYS A 127 9.37 0.42 -6.68
C LYS A 127 8.34 1.50 -7.01
N GLY A 128 8.56 2.73 -6.53
CA GLY A 128 7.67 3.86 -6.75
C GLY A 128 6.63 4.05 -5.64
N LYS A 129 5.58 4.75 -5.95
CA LYS A 129 4.52 5.09 -5.02
C LYS A 129 3.15 4.74 -5.60
N TRP A 130 2.46 3.80 -4.97
CA TRP A 130 1.06 3.50 -5.24
C TRP A 130 0.14 4.32 -4.36
N THR A 131 -0.87 4.94 -4.94
CA THR A 131 -1.88 5.73 -4.22
C THR A 131 -3.26 5.44 -4.77
N ALA A 132 -4.24 5.24 -3.88
CA ALA A 132 -5.66 5.29 -4.21
C ALA A 132 -6.34 6.36 -3.36
N LYS A 133 -7.27 7.11 -3.97
CA LYS A 133 -8.19 7.99 -3.26
C LYS A 133 -9.53 7.28 -3.16
N LEU A 134 -9.93 6.91 -1.96
CA LEU A 134 -11.11 6.10 -1.72
C LEU A 134 -11.83 6.46 -0.42
N ARG A 135 -13.07 5.99 -0.30
CA ARG A 135 -13.90 6.05 0.91
C ARG A 135 -14.84 4.84 1.01
N LEU A 136 -15.44 4.67 2.17
CA LEU A 136 -16.47 3.66 2.40
C LEU A 136 -17.83 4.34 2.63
N LEU A 137 -18.82 3.99 1.82
CA LEU A 137 -20.17 4.59 1.87
C LEU A 137 -21.23 3.59 2.32
N GLY A 138 -22.23 4.09 3.02
CA GLY A 138 -23.35 3.28 3.50
C GLY A 138 -23.17 2.81 4.94
N LYS A 139 -23.91 1.78 5.31
CA LYS A 139 -23.87 1.25 6.66
C LYS A 139 -22.81 0.16 6.78
N ARG A 140 -21.82 0.37 7.65
CA ARG A 140 -20.83 -0.66 7.99
C ARG A 140 -21.49 -2.01 8.24
N GLN A 141 -20.95 -3.05 7.65
CA GLN A 141 -21.45 -4.40 7.75
C GLN A 141 -20.43 -5.29 8.47
N PRO A 142 -20.83 -6.07 9.48
CA PRO A 142 -19.98 -7.09 10.07
C PRO A 142 -19.46 -8.06 9.00
N SER A 143 -18.26 -8.61 9.23
CA SER A 143 -17.68 -9.61 8.32
C SER A 143 -17.27 -9.09 6.94
N MET A 144 -17.45 -7.82 6.63
CA MET A 144 -16.98 -7.20 5.38
C MET A 144 -15.54 -6.74 5.49
N PHE A 145 -14.82 -6.84 4.37
CA PHE A 145 -13.39 -6.57 4.35
C PHE A 145 -12.98 -5.90 3.02
N PRO A 146 -13.17 -4.57 2.90
CA PRO A 146 -12.64 -3.80 1.78
C PRO A 146 -11.13 -3.67 1.89
N ALA A 147 -10.42 -3.79 0.75
CA ALA A 147 -8.97 -3.70 0.70
C ALA A 147 -8.44 -3.01 -0.57
N TRP A 148 -7.35 -2.25 -0.38
CA TRP A 148 -6.47 -1.70 -1.39
C TRP A 148 -5.05 -2.13 -1.09
N TRP A 149 -4.43 -2.92 -1.98
CA TRP A 149 -3.16 -3.59 -1.74
C TRP A 149 -2.44 -3.93 -3.03
N ILE A 150 -1.18 -4.37 -2.93
CA ILE A 150 -0.37 -4.80 -4.06
C ILE A 150 0.26 -6.17 -3.80
N LEU A 151 0.41 -6.95 -4.86
CA LEU A 151 0.88 -8.32 -4.82
C LEU A 151 1.97 -8.54 -5.87
N GLY A 152 2.96 -9.39 -5.56
CA GLY A 152 4.07 -9.70 -6.46
C GLY A 152 3.61 -10.33 -7.78
N ALA A 153 4.17 -9.87 -8.91
CA ALA A 153 3.73 -10.23 -10.25
C ALA A 153 3.89 -11.73 -10.60
N GLN A 154 4.78 -12.43 -9.89
CA GLN A 154 4.96 -13.86 -10.08
C GLN A 154 3.99 -14.73 -9.26
N ASN A 155 3.02 -14.10 -8.58
CA ASN A 155 1.98 -14.81 -7.84
C ASN A 155 1.15 -15.70 -8.75
N ASN A 156 0.88 -16.93 -8.30
CA ASN A 156 0.16 -17.96 -9.04
C ASN A 156 -1.37 -17.83 -9.01
N GLU A 157 -1.89 -16.70 -8.51
CA GLU A 157 -3.32 -16.40 -8.50
C GLU A 157 -3.86 -16.21 -9.92
N LEU A 158 -5.07 -16.69 -10.15
CA LEU A 158 -5.74 -16.55 -11.45
C LEU A 158 -6.11 -15.08 -11.77
N PRO A 159 -6.05 -14.67 -13.04
CA PRO A 159 -5.60 -15.47 -14.18
C PRO A 159 -4.08 -15.57 -14.25
N VAL A 160 -3.56 -16.74 -14.61
CA VAL A 160 -2.16 -16.97 -14.93
C VAL A 160 -1.97 -16.79 -16.43
N GLN A 161 -1.09 -15.88 -16.84
CA GLN A 161 -0.84 -15.55 -18.25
C GLN A 161 0.63 -15.75 -18.65
N ASP A 162 1.55 -15.54 -17.70
CA ASP A 162 2.98 -15.71 -17.93
C ASP A 162 3.52 -16.99 -17.26
N PRO A 163 4.54 -17.64 -17.86
CA PRO A 163 5.08 -18.89 -17.33
C PRO A 163 5.76 -18.78 -15.96
N ASP A 164 6.16 -17.58 -15.53
CA ASP A 164 6.79 -17.32 -14.23
C ASP A 164 5.79 -17.04 -13.11
N GLU A 165 4.51 -16.92 -13.41
CA GLU A 165 3.43 -16.79 -12.42
C GLU A 165 3.12 -18.12 -11.72
N VAL A 166 4.12 -18.65 -11.02
CA VAL A 166 4.06 -19.96 -10.35
C VAL A 166 4.36 -19.90 -8.87
N ILE A 167 4.66 -18.71 -8.37
CA ILE A 167 5.09 -18.52 -6.98
C ILE A 167 3.86 -18.43 -6.06
N CYS A 168 3.85 -19.28 -5.05
CA CYS A 168 2.81 -19.22 -4.02
C CYS A 168 3.05 -18.07 -3.04
N TRP A 169 1.96 -17.48 -2.56
CA TRP A 169 1.99 -16.50 -1.52
C TRP A 169 2.54 -17.07 -0.19
N PRO A 170 3.30 -16.32 0.61
CA PRO A 170 3.89 -14.99 0.38
C PRO A 170 5.39 -15.06 0.08
N LEU A 171 5.84 -16.03 -0.70
CA LEU A 171 7.25 -16.19 -1.06
C LEU A 171 7.75 -15.03 -1.94
N SER A 172 9.09 -14.88 -2.04
CA SER A 172 9.71 -13.89 -2.94
C SER A 172 9.21 -14.10 -4.37
N GLY A 173 8.71 -13.04 -5.00
CA GLY A 173 7.97 -13.10 -6.27
C GLY A 173 6.45 -12.98 -6.10
N SER A 174 5.96 -13.23 -4.89
CA SER A 174 4.54 -13.25 -4.52
C SER A 174 4.28 -12.59 -3.16
N GLY A 175 5.12 -11.60 -2.79
CA GLY A 175 4.98 -10.85 -1.56
C GLY A 175 3.81 -9.87 -1.59
N GLU A 176 3.30 -9.47 -0.43
CA GLU A 176 2.09 -8.66 -0.26
C GLU A 176 2.36 -7.40 0.56
N ILE A 177 1.84 -6.27 0.09
CA ILE A 177 1.88 -4.99 0.78
C ILE A 177 0.45 -4.43 0.83
N ASP A 178 -0.08 -4.25 2.05
CA ASP A 178 -1.43 -3.79 2.31
C ASP A 178 -1.44 -2.29 2.57
N ILE A 179 -2.04 -1.52 1.68
CA ILE A 179 -2.05 -0.05 1.78
C ILE A 179 -3.23 0.42 2.60
N PHE A 180 -4.38 -0.22 2.42
CA PHE A 180 -5.60 0.03 3.18
C PHE A 180 -6.39 -1.27 3.33
N GLU A 181 -6.71 -1.64 4.55
CA GLU A 181 -7.65 -2.71 4.86
C GLU A 181 -8.53 -2.29 6.02
N HIS A 182 -9.81 -2.60 5.94
CA HIS A 182 -10.70 -2.37 7.06
C HIS A 182 -11.59 -3.59 7.32
N HIS A 183 -11.57 -4.05 8.55
CA HIS A 183 -12.39 -5.16 9.01
C HIS A 183 -13.71 -4.63 9.59
N GLY A 184 -14.83 -4.95 8.97
CA GLY A 184 -16.14 -4.41 9.33
C GLY A 184 -16.63 -4.74 10.75
N ASP A 185 -15.99 -5.68 11.44
CA ASP A 185 -16.28 -5.98 12.86
C ASP A 185 -15.61 -4.99 13.83
N TYR A 186 -14.69 -4.15 13.33
CA TYR A 186 -14.01 -3.14 14.13
C TYR A 186 -14.73 -1.79 14.08
N GLU A 187 -14.25 -0.83 14.87
CA GLU A 187 -14.78 0.53 14.87
C GLU A 187 -14.55 1.24 13.53
N ASP A 188 -15.47 2.14 13.15
CA ASP A 188 -15.50 2.81 11.84
C ASP A 188 -14.39 3.83 11.61
N ASN A 189 -13.50 4.06 12.55
CA ASN A 189 -12.56 5.17 12.53
C ASN A 189 -11.09 4.75 12.43
N HIS A 190 -10.82 3.56 11.91
CA HIS A 190 -9.45 3.11 11.65
C HIS A 190 -9.37 2.13 10.47
N TYR A 191 -8.20 2.04 9.88
CA TYR A 191 -7.82 1.01 8.93
C TYR A 191 -6.48 0.40 9.33
N THR A 192 -6.16 -0.75 8.77
CA THR A 192 -4.86 -1.41 8.94
C THR A 192 -4.00 -1.19 7.70
N THR A 193 -2.70 -0.96 7.89
CA THR A 193 -1.71 -0.86 6.81
C THR A 193 -0.41 -1.54 7.22
N GLY A 194 0.35 -2.02 6.24
CA GLY A 194 1.62 -2.71 6.47
C GLY A 194 1.92 -3.74 5.39
N ALA A 195 2.82 -4.66 5.67
CA ALA A 195 3.19 -5.74 4.77
C ALA A 195 3.05 -7.10 5.46
N ILE A 196 2.98 -8.15 4.67
CA ILE A 196 3.00 -9.52 5.17
C ILE A 196 4.44 -10.03 5.16
N LYS A 197 4.92 -10.42 6.34
CA LYS A 197 6.25 -11.01 6.46
C LYS A 197 6.18 -12.49 6.09
N SER A 198 6.90 -12.87 5.03
CA SER A 198 7.03 -14.28 4.66
C SER A 198 7.75 -15.09 5.73
N LEU A 199 7.24 -16.26 6.07
CA LEU A 199 7.88 -17.23 6.95
C LEU A 199 8.65 -18.31 6.17
N GLY A 200 8.84 -18.12 4.84
CA GLY A 200 9.66 -18.98 4.00
C GLY A 200 8.95 -20.22 3.44
N GLU A 201 7.65 -20.33 3.65
CA GLU A 201 6.82 -21.44 3.14
C GLU A 201 5.56 -20.87 2.47
N CYS A 202 4.96 -21.65 1.55
CA CYS A 202 3.66 -21.30 0.97
C CYS A 202 2.61 -21.19 2.08
N ASP A 203 1.76 -20.16 1.99
CA ASP A 203 0.66 -19.89 2.92
C ASP A 203 1.09 -19.64 4.36
N LYS A 204 2.35 -19.31 4.55
CA LYS A 204 2.95 -18.97 5.84
C LYS A 204 3.39 -17.51 5.86
N GLY A 205 2.49 -16.64 6.27
CA GLY A 205 2.73 -15.21 6.49
C GLY A 205 2.52 -14.79 7.93
N ASP A 206 3.30 -13.83 8.40
CA ASP A 206 3.08 -13.14 9.67
C ASP A 206 2.32 -11.84 9.39
N TRP A 207 1.08 -11.79 9.85
CA TRP A 207 0.11 -10.71 9.64
C TRP A 207 0.26 -9.53 10.60
N TRP A 208 1.09 -9.65 11.63
CA TRP A 208 1.09 -8.70 12.74
C TRP A 208 2.37 -7.89 12.88
N THR A 209 3.51 -8.49 12.56
CA THR A 209 4.84 -7.89 12.85
C THR A 209 5.06 -6.58 12.09
N LEU A 210 4.57 -6.47 10.85
CA LEU A 210 4.82 -5.33 9.96
C LEU A 210 3.61 -4.41 9.78
N ARG A 211 2.51 -4.64 10.50
CA ARG A 211 1.23 -3.92 10.32
C ARG A 211 0.92 -3.03 11.52
N THR A 212 0.13 -1.98 11.25
CA THR A 212 -0.39 -1.07 12.27
C THR A 212 -1.81 -0.62 11.96
N ASN A 213 -2.53 -0.18 12.99
CA ASN A 213 -3.84 0.46 12.84
C ASN A 213 -3.67 1.98 12.81
N VAL A 214 -4.34 2.62 11.87
CA VAL A 214 -4.30 4.07 11.65
C VAL A 214 -5.71 4.64 11.79
N LYS A 215 -5.87 5.71 12.56
CA LYS A 215 -7.17 6.40 12.69
C LYS A 215 -7.46 7.23 11.46
N ALA A 216 -8.66 7.08 10.91
CA ALA A 216 -9.17 7.85 9.78
C ALA A 216 -10.70 7.84 9.76
N SER A 217 -11.33 8.89 9.24
CA SER A 217 -12.76 8.88 8.90
C SER A 217 -12.93 8.12 7.58
N LEU A 218 -13.45 6.90 7.62
CA LEU A 218 -13.54 6.05 6.43
C LEU A 218 -14.66 6.47 5.47
N SER A 219 -15.60 7.31 5.90
CA SER A 219 -16.68 7.86 5.05
C SER A 219 -16.25 9.06 4.21
N ASP A 220 -15.13 9.66 4.52
CA ASP A 220 -14.56 10.77 3.76
C ASP A 220 -13.49 10.25 2.78
N TYR A 221 -13.32 10.92 1.65
CA TYR A 221 -12.23 10.60 0.75
C TYR A 221 -10.88 10.91 1.38
N HIS A 222 -10.00 9.93 1.36
CA HIS A 222 -8.59 10.06 1.73
C HIS A 222 -7.70 9.44 0.66
N GLU A 223 -6.45 9.91 0.61
CA GLU A 223 -5.39 9.33 -0.19
C GLU A 223 -4.59 8.34 0.66
N TYR A 224 -4.68 7.06 0.32
CA TYR A 224 -3.95 5.97 0.97
C TYR A 224 -2.80 5.53 0.06
N SER A 225 -1.57 5.64 0.54
CA SER A 225 -0.41 5.32 -0.29
C SER A 225 0.67 4.55 0.43
N VAL A 226 1.47 3.81 -0.37
CA VAL A 226 2.77 3.26 0.02
C VAL A 226 3.84 3.81 -0.91
N GLU A 227 4.90 4.38 -0.35
CA GLU A 227 6.14 4.69 -1.05
C GLU A 227 7.09 3.50 -0.87
N TRP A 228 7.38 2.84 -1.97
CA TRP A 228 8.34 1.76 -2.06
C TRP A 228 9.56 2.27 -2.83
N GLU A 229 10.38 3.05 -2.13
CA GLU A 229 11.63 3.63 -2.62
C GLU A 229 12.78 3.19 -1.72
N GLY A 230 13.95 2.88 -2.32
CA GLY A 230 15.07 2.39 -1.54
C GLY A 230 14.73 1.11 -0.78
N SER A 231 15.16 1.04 0.48
CA SER A 231 15.01 -0.15 1.34
C SER A 231 13.74 -0.16 2.20
N ASP A 232 13.04 0.97 2.32
CA ASP A 232 11.89 1.10 3.22
C ASP A 232 10.56 1.03 2.47
N LEU A 233 9.51 0.63 3.20
CA LEU A 233 8.12 0.86 2.81
C LEU A 233 7.56 1.95 3.72
N VAL A 234 7.07 3.05 3.12
CA VAL A 234 6.54 4.20 3.86
C VAL A 234 5.07 4.40 3.53
N TYR A 235 4.21 4.21 4.51
CA TYR A 235 2.76 4.34 4.34
C TYR A 235 2.30 5.74 4.71
N ARG A 236 1.42 6.32 3.88
CA ARG A 236 0.91 7.67 4.11
C ARG A 236 -0.62 7.74 4.01
N LEU A 237 -1.17 8.62 4.83
CA LEU A 237 -2.55 9.07 4.78
C LEU A 237 -2.54 10.56 4.43
N ASP A 238 -3.15 10.96 3.31
CA ASP A 238 -3.16 12.35 2.81
C ASP A 238 -1.75 12.98 2.79
N GLY A 239 -0.76 12.23 2.33
CA GLY A 239 0.64 12.63 2.27
C GLY A 239 1.41 12.58 3.60
N THR A 240 0.74 12.43 4.74
CA THR A 240 1.38 12.32 6.05
C THR A 240 1.83 10.88 6.33
N GLU A 241 3.09 10.68 6.71
CA GLU A 241 3.60 9.36 7.11
C GLU A 241 2.87 8.85 8.36
N VAL A 242 2.32 7.66 8.28
CA VAL A 242 1.56 7.01 9.37
C VAL A 242 2.19 5.70 9.82
N HIS A 243 3.02 5.08 8.97
CA HIS A 243 3.73 3.84 9.27
C HIS A 243 4.97 3.69 8.40
N ARG A 244 5.95 2.89 8.86
CA ARG A 244 7.16 2.57 8.11
C ARG A 244 7.66 1.17 8.47
N ASN A 245 7.91 0.36 7.43
CA ASN A 245 8.64 -0.89 7.57
C ASN A 245 10.07 -0.70 7.09
N VAL A 246 11.00 -0.54 8.03
CA VAL A 246 12.41 -0.27 7.75
C VAL A 246 13.11 -1.52 7.20
N GLY A 247 13.74 -1.39 6.02
CA GLY A 247 14.49 -2.48 5.38
C GLY A 247 13.61 -3.56 4.75
N GLU A 248 12.29 -3.41 4.73
CA GLU A 248 11.38 -4.42 4.15
C GLU A 248 11.18 -4.24 2.64
N GLY A 249 11.40 -3.05 2.08
CA GLY A 249 11.27 -2.79 0.64
C GLY A 249 12.21 -3.62 -0.25
N ASP A 250 13.33 -4.07 0.28
CA ASP A 250 14.28 -4.94 -0.45
C ASP A 250 13.86 -6.42 -0.48
N LYS A 251 12.76 -6.76 0.20
CA LYS A 251 12.18 -8.12 0.17
C LYS A 251 11.32 -8.39 -1.06
N TYR A 252 11.04 -7.37 -1.85
CA TYR A 252 10.20 -7.44 -3.06
C TYR A 252 11.07 -7.16 -4.30
N PRO A 253 11.73 -8.19 -4.87
CA PRO A 253 12.67 -8.00 -5.99
C PRO A 253 11.99 -7.90 -7.36
N GLU A 254 10.69 -8.16 -7.44
CA GLU A 254 9.88 -8.19 -8.68
C GLU A 254 8.87 -7.05 -8.72
N PRO A 255 8.30 -6.74 -9.91
CA PRO A 255 7.17 -5.84 -10.02
C PRO A 255 5.97 -6.32 -9.19
N MET A 256 5.13 -5.39 -8.78
CA MET A 256 3.88 -5.69 -8.08
C MET A 256 2.69 -5.09 -8.82
N PHE A 257 1.58 -5.79 -8.82
CA PHE A 257 0.32 -5.32 -9.36
C PHE A 257 -0.65 -4.90 -8.25
N ALA A 258 -1.56 -4.02 -8.60
CA ALA A 258 -2.56 -3.47 -7.70
C ALA A 258 -3.83 -4.32 -7.66
N ILE A 259 -4.44 -4.40 -6.48
CA ILE A 259 -5.74 -5.06 -6.24
C ILE A 259 -6.65 -4.13 -5.44
N LEU A 260 -7.91 -4.06 -5.88
CA LEU A 260 -9.01 -3.46 -5.15
C LEU A 260 -10.11 -4.51 -5.02
N ASN A 261 -10.57 -4.79 -3.80
CA ASN A 261 -11.61 -5.79 -3.57
C ASN A 261 -12.48 -5.45 -2.37
N PHE A 262 -13.66 -6.08 -2.35
CA PHE A 262 -14.55 -6.04 -1.19
C PHE A 262 -14.93 -7.46 -0.81
N ALA A 263 -14.33 -7.99 0.26
CA ALA A 263 -14.54 -9.37 0.69
C ALA A 263 -15.63 -9.49 1.78
N LYS A 264 -16.09 -10.72 1.99
CA LYS A 264 -16.90 -11.16 3.12
C LYS A 264 -16.22 -12.37 3.77
N ILE A 265 -15.81 -12.22 5.02
CA ILE A 265 -14.89 -13.18 5.66
C ILE A 265 -15.52 -14.11 6.69
N THR A 266 -16.78 -13.84 7.13
CA THR A 266 -17.53 -14.73 8.04
C THR A 266 -18.96 -14.96 7.55
N ASP A 267 -19.71 -15.84 8.20
CA ASP A 267 -21.10 -16.17 7.87
C ASP A 267 -22.15 -15.20 8.44
N SER A 268 -21.73 -14.10 9.07
CA SER A 268 -22.65 -13.07 9.58
C SER A 268 -23.54 -12.52 8.47
N SER A 269 -24.84 -12.37 8.75
CA SER A 269 -25.81 -11.87 7.79
C SER A 269 -25.54 -10.41 7.44
N MET A 270 -25.74 -10.05 6.19
CA MET A 270 -25.77 -8.67 5.72
C MET A 270 -27.13 -8.03 6.08
N THR A 271 -27.08 -6.80 6.59
CA THR A 271 -28.27 -6.02 6.95
C THR A 271 -28.44 -4.75 6.13
N GLY A 272 -27.61 -4.53 5.15
CA GLY A 272 -27.62 -3.36 4.28
C GLY A 272 -26.48 -3.38 3.27
N GLU A 273 -26.32 -2.29 2.55
CA GLU A 273 -25.27 -2.11 1.58
C GLU A 273 -24.10 -1.31 2.19
N TRP A 274 -22.90 -1.72 1.88
CA TRP A 274 -21.66 -1.01 2.18
C TRP A 274 -20.77 -1.06 0.93
N VAL A 275 -20.26 0.09 0.52
CA VAL A 275 -19.58 0.27 -0.77
C VAL A 275 -18.21 0.87 -0.56
N MET A 276 -17.19 0.30 -1.17
CA MET A 276 -15.91 0.97 -1.37
C MET A 276 -15.99 1.76 -2.66
N GLU A 277 -15.91 3.09 -2.55
CA GLU A 277 -15.91 4.01 -3.67
C GLU A 277 -14.51 4.58 -3.87
N VAL A 278 -13.97 4.40 -5.08
CA VAL A 278 -12.61 4.81 -5.44
C VAL A 278 -12.71 5.90 -6.50
N ASP A 279 -12.16 7.09 -6.18
CA ASP A 279 -12.12 8.25 -7.06
C ASP A 279 -11.06 8.05 -8.17
N TRP A 280 -9.84 7.68 -7.76
CA TRP A 280 -8.76 7.40 -8.69
C TRP A 280 -7.68 6.52 -8.06
N VAL A 281 -6.86 5.91 -8.93
CA VAL A 281 -5.64 5.19 -8.58
C VAL A 281 -4.49 5.72 -9.43
N LYS A 282 -3.29 5.84 -8.83
CA LYS A 282 -2.08 6.20 -9.54
C LYS A 282 -0.85 5.46 -9.06
N HIS A 283 0.13 5.34 -9.97
CA HIS A 283 1.50 5.01 -9.64
C HIS A 283 2.41 6.16 -10.06
N GLU A 284 3.44 6.43 -9.25
CA GLU A 284 4.42 7.47 -9.45
C GLU A 284 5.82 6.89 -9.20
N PHE A 285 6.80 7.37 -9.95
CA PHE A 285 8.20 7.00 -9.77
C PHE A 285 9.08 8.25 -9.62
N ARG A 286 10.30 8.08 -9.15
CA ARG A 286 11.33 9.12 -9.14
C ARG A 286 12.39 8.81 -10.19
N LYS A 287 12.83 9.85 -10.92
CA LYS A 287 13.95 9.74 -11.89
C LYS A 287 15.29 9.80 -11.20
#